data_6fcf33082735af5cafdac4ba3478c6e7
#
_entry.id   6fcf33082735af5cafdac4ba3478c6e7
#
_cell.length_a   1.000
_cell.length_b   1.000
_cell.length_c   1.000
_cell.angle_alpha   90.00
_cell.angle_beta   90.00
_cell.angle_gamma   90.00
#
_symmetry.space_group_name_H-M   'P 1'
#
loop_
_entity.id
_entity.type
_entity.pdbx_description
1 polymer ?
#
loop_
_entity_poly.entity_id
_entity_poly.type
_entity_poly.pdbx_seq_one_letter_code
_entity_poly.pdbx_strand_id
1 'polypeptide(L)'
;MKSLVLVKQVPDSNSAFRLNAAGTWVDETNLSYTVNDFDRYALEELLKLKDAGKVEEVVALTVGGADAAAALRTCLATGADRAIHVKDEAIAGSDPFVVARAIHAAIASEGFSLILGGLQADDDNHTQVGGLVAGLLDWPFASAAVALSLVDASTLRVERELENNEVQVVDVTLPAVVTVQTGMNTPRYASLKGIMAAKKKPVATLALSDLRLDLKDVEAKLRTVSLAPPPKGKGAEILTGSPDEVAKALVSRIREKTGVL
;
A
#
# COMPACT_ATOMS: atom_id res chain seq x y z
N MET A 1 0.64 -20.58 9.47
CA MET A 1 -0.58 -19.85 9.04
C MET A 1 -0.44 -19.38 7.61
N LYS A 2 -1.56 -19.12 6.93
CA LYS A 2 -1.63 -18.59 5.57
C LYS A 2 -1.87 -17.09 5.62
N SER A 3 -1.09 -16.32 4.88
CA SER A 3 -1.13 -14.85 4.94
C SER A 3 -1.26 -14.23 3.56
N LEU A 4 -1.89 -13.04 3.52
CA LEU A 4 -2.14 -12.28 2.30
C LEU A 4 -1.41 -10.93 2.38
N VAL A 5 -0.77 -10.52 1.30
CA VAL A 5 -0.36 -9.13 1.10
C VAL A 5 -1.22 -8.48 0.04
N LEU A 6 -1.81 -7.34 0.37
CA LEU A 6 -2.49 -6.46 -0.59
C LEU A 6 -1.43 -5.61 -1.28
N VAL A 7 -1.51 -5.54 -2.61
CA VAL A 7 -0.49 -4.87 -3.42
C VAL A 7 -1.15 -4.00 -4.46
N LYS A 8 -0.73 -2.73 -4.54
CA LYS A 8 -1.14 -1.81 -5.59
C LYS A 8 0.01 -1.54 -6.55
N GLN A 9 -0.28 -1.53 -7.84
CA GLN A 9 0.60 -0.94 -8.84
C GLN A 9 0.36 0.56 -8.85
N VAL A 10 1.41 1.35 -8.72
CA VAL A 10 1.34 2.82 -8.73
C VAL A 10 2.31 3.40 -9.75
N PRO A 11 2.05 4.60 -10.29
CA PRO A 11 3.03 5.30 -11.11
C PRO A 11 4.32 5.56 -10.32
N ASP A 12 5.47 5.34 -10.95
CA ASP A 12 6.77 5.65 -10.35
C ASP A 12 6.89 7.15 -10.11
N SER A 13 7.25 7.54 -8.88
CA SER A 13 7.37 8.94 -8.46
C SER A 13 8.41 9.74 -9.25
N ASN A 14 9.34 9.08 -9.94
CA ASN A 14 10.31 9.74 -10.83
C ASN A 14 9.72 10.06 -12.21
N SER A 15 8.48 9.68 -12.49
CA SER A 15 7.80 9.99 -13.75
C SER A 15 7.43 11.46 -13.86
N ALA A 16 7.42 11.99 -15.08
CA ALA A 16 6.96 13.34 -15.35
C ALA A 16 5.42 13.37 -15.45
N PHE A 17 4.77 13.72 -14.37
CA PHE A 17 3.31 13.76 -14.30
C PHE A 17 2.71 14.94 -15.09
N ARG A 18 1.69 14.63 -15.89
CA ARG A 18 0.82 15.61 -16.56
C ARG A 18 -0.63 15.20 -16.33
N LEU A 19 -1.53 16.16 -16.32
CA LEU A 19 -2.95 15.85 -16.22
C LEU A 19 -3.49 15.34 -17.55
N ASN A 20 -4.44 14.41 -17.51
CA ASN A 20 -5.22 14.01 -18.67
C ASN A 20 -6.10 15.19 -19.14
N ALA A 21 -6.64 15.08 -20.35
CA ALA A 21 -7.47 16.14 -20.95
C ALA A 21 -8.74 16.49 -20.13
N ALA A 22 -9.25 15.54 -19.35
CA ALA A 22 -10.40 15.73 -18.49
C ALA A 22 -10.09 16.39 -17.14
N GLY A 23 -8.81 16.50 -16.76
CA GLY A 23 -8.40 17.04 -15.45
C GLY A 23 -8.86 16.19 -14.26
N THR A 24 -9.08 14.90 -14.46
CA THR A 24 -9.57 13.98 -13.41
C THR A 24 -8.51 12.97 -12.98
N TRP A 25 -7.46 12.78 -13.78
CA TRP A 25 -6.34 11.89 -13.50
C TRP A 25 -5.09 12.35 -14.24
N VAL A 26 -3.98 11.62 -14.05
CA VAL A 26 -2.74 11.83 -14.81
C VAL A 26 -2.83 11.21 -16.21
N ASP A 27 -2.06 11.74 -17.16
CA ASP A 27 -1.86 11.13 -18.47
C ASP A 27 -0.91 9.95 -18.33
N GLU A 28 -1.41 8.74 -18.53
CA GLU A 28 -0.68 7.49 -18.32
C GLU A 28 0.18 7.06 -19.51
N THR A 29 0.17 7.79 -20.62
CA THR A 29 0.77 7.39 -21.91
C THR A 29 2.26 7.05 -21.81
N ASN A 30 3.00 7.69 -20.91
CA ASN A 30 4.46 7.51 -20.76
C ASN A 30 4.88 7.32 -19.29
N LEU A 31 4.00 6.79 -18.46
CA LEU A 31 4.34 6.52 -17.07
C LEU A 31 5.04 5.17 -16.92
N SER A 32 6.06 5.14 -16.09
CA SER A 32 6.58 3.90 -15.53
C SER A 32 5.77 3.55 -14.29
N TYR A 33 5.63 2.26 -14.02
CA TYR A 33 4.87 1.77 -12.87
C TYR A 33 5.73 0.89 -11.98
N THR A 34 5.45 0.93 -10.69
CA THR A 34 6.14 0.14 -9.67
C THR A 34 5.13 -0.45 -8.68
N VAL A 35 5.60 -1.31 -7.79
CA VAL A 35 4.86 -1.72 -6.59
C VAL A 35 4.84 -0.55 -5.62
N ASN A 36 3.68 -0.22 -5.07
CA ASN A 36 3.52 0.77 -4.01
C ASN A 36 4.55 0.52 -2.88
N ASP A 37 5.23 1.58 -2.45
CA ASP A 37 6.35 1.42 -1.52
C ASP A 37 5.90 0.83 -0.17
N PHE A 38 4.80 1.32 0.40
CA PHE A 38 4.22 0.76 1.63
C PHE A 38 3.91 -0.74 1.54
N ASP A 39 3.45 -1.22 0.37
CA ASP A 39 3.12 -2.64 0.18
C ASP A 39 4.38 -3.51 0.11
N ARG A 40 5.52 -2.94 -0.27
CA ARG A 40 6.81 -3.63 -0.23
C ARG A 40 7.23 -3.93 1.21
N TYR A 41 6.98 -3.01 2.16
CA TYR A 41 7.21 -3.24 3.58
C TYR A 41 6.25 -4.30 4.12
N ALA A 42 5.00 -4.30 3.70
CA ALA A 42 4.02 -5.32 4.07
C ALA A 42 4.45 -6.72 3.59
N LEU A 43 4.88 -6.84 2.33
CA LEU A 43 5.40 -8.08 1.78
C LEU A 43 6.62 -8.56 2.54
N GLU A 44 7.59 -7.69 2.78
CA GLU A 44 8.82 -8.05 3.50
C GLU A 44 8.52 -8.58 4.90
N GLU A 45 7.57 -7.97 5.61
CA GLU A 45 7.23 -8.43 6.96
C GLU A 45 6.63 -9.85 6.95
N LEU A 46 5.73 -10.15 5.98
CA LEU A 46 5.23 -11.52 5.82
C LEU A 46 6.34 -12.51 5.45
N LEU A 47 7.30 -12.10 4.62
CA LEU A 47 8.44 -12.95 4.27
C LEU A 47 9.37 -13.20 5.46
N LYS A 48 9.60 -12.21 6.33
CA LYS A 48 10.32 -12.39 7.59
C LYS A 48 9.62 -13.39 8.51
N LEU A 49 8.30 -13.28 8.66
CA LEU A 49 7.50 -14.24 9.41
C LEU A 49 7.58 -15.65 8.80
N LYS A 50 7.61 -15.75 7.48
CA LYS A 50 7.78 -17.02 6.77
C LYS A 50 9.17 -17.62 7.00
N ASP A 51 10.23 -16.81 6.89
CA ASP A 51 11.59 -17.24 7.16
C ASP A 51 11.76 -17.73 8.61
N ALA A 52 11.00 -17.17 9.56
CA ALA A 52 10.93 -17.60 10.94
C ALA A 52 10.01 -18.83 11.17
N GLY A 53 9.43 -19.43 10.11
CA GLY A 53 8.55 -20.60 10.20
C GLY A 53 7.17 -20.32 10.81
N LYS A 54 6.76 -19.04 10.91
CA LYS A 54 5.46 -18.62 11.47
C LYS A 54 4.36 -18.55 10.41
N VAL A 55 4.72 -18.27 9.17
CA VAL A 55 3.84 -18.23 8.00
C VAL A 55 4.25 -19.37 7.05
N GLU A 56 3.28 -20.15 6.58
CA GLU A 56 3.49 -21.25 5.64
C GLU A 56 3.38 -20.79 4.19
N GLU A 57 2.39 -19.96 3.91
CA GLU A 57 2.10 -19.45 2.58
C GLU A 57 1.91 -17.94 2.60
N VAL A 58 2.61 -17.23 1.72
CA VAL A 58 2.43 -15.80 1.44
C VAL A 58 1.81 -15.63 0.06
N VAL A 59 0.60 -15.09 0.00
CA VAL A 59 -0.14 -14.83 -1.23
C VAL A 59 -0.15 -13.33 -1.50
N ALA A 60 0.17 -12.91 -2.72
CA ALA A 60 0.04 -11.51 -3.14
C ALA A 60 -1.27 -11.31 -3.91
N LEU A 61 -2.04 -10.27 -3.60
CA LEU A 61 -3.28 -9.93 -4.30
C LEU A 61 -3.25 -8.49 -4.79
N THR A 62 -3.65 -8.30 -6.04
CA THR A 62 -3.90 -6.97 -6.63
C THR A 62 -5.27 -6.93 -7.29
N VAL A 63 -5.87 -5.74 -7.26
CA VAL A 63 -7.06 -5.39 -8.05
C VAL A 63 -6.65 -4.31 -9.04
N GLY A 64 -6.86 -4.55 -10.34
CA GLY A 64 -6.46 -3.57 -11.35
C GLY A 64 -6.50 -4.11 -12.77
N GLY A 65 -6.14 -3.26 -13.72
CA GLY A 65 -6.06 -3.58 -15.14
C GLY A 65 -5.00 -4.65 -15.45
N ALA A 66 -4.82 -4.92 -16.74
CA ALA A 66 -3.89 -5.97 -17.20
C ALA A 66 -2.45 -5.74 -16.74
N ASP A 67 -2.02 -4.49 -16.69
CA ASP A 67 -0.64 -4.11 -16.37
C ASP A 67 -0.29 -4.32 -14.89
N ALA A 68 -1.28 -4.35 -13.99
CA ALA A 68 -1.08 -4.65 -12.57
C ALA A 68 -0.45 -6.04 -12.31
N ALA A 69 -0.52 -6.95 -13.29
CA ALA A 69 0.19 -8.22 -13.26
C ALA A 69 1.72 -8.07 -13.08
N ALA A 70 2.30 -6.93 -13.48
CA ALA A 70 3.73 -6.67 -13.30
C ALA A 70 4.09 -6.52 -11.81
N ALA A 71 3.25 -5.87 -11.00
CA ALA A 71 3.42 -5.76 -9.57
C ALA A 71 3.40 -7.15 -8.90
N LEU A 72 2.47 -8.02 -9.28
CA LEU A 72 2.42 -9.39 -8.77
C LEU A 72 3.67 -10.20 -9.14
N ARG A 73 4.19 -10.06 -10.36
CA ARG A 73 5.44 -10.72 -10.76
C ARG A 73 6.61 -10.28 -9.90
N THR A 74 6.67 -8.99 -9.54
CA THR A 74 7.67 -8.46 -8.61
C THR A 74 7.54 -9.11 -7.23
N CYS A 75 6.33 -9.20 -6.67
CA CYS A 75 6.08 -9.87 -5.39
C CYS A 75 6.46 -11.36 -5.41
N LEU A 76 6.11 -12.07 -6.49
CA LEU A 76 6.48 -13.48 -6.69
C LEU A 76 7.99 -13.68 -6.79
N ALA A 77 8.69 -12.76 -7.45
CA ALA A 77 10.15 -12.78 -7.58
C ALA A 77 10.85 -12.45 -6.25
N THR A 78 10.24 -11.60 -5.42
CA THR A 78 10.73 -11.24 -4.08
C THR A 78 10.55 -12.39 -3.08
N GLY A 79 9.47 -13.20 -3.20
CA GLY A 79 9.32 -14.35 -2.31
C GLY A 79 7.90 -14.87 -2.09
N ALA A 80 6.86 -14.16 -2.50
CA ALA A 80 5.48 -14.64 -2.42
C ALA A 80 5.33 -16.00 -3.15
N ASP A 81 4.47 -16.88 -2.65
CA ASP A 81 4.33 -18.26 -3.17
C ASP A 81 3.44 -18.32 -4.40
N ARG A 82 2.35 -17.59 -4.38
CA ARG A 82 1.40 -17.44 -5.50
C ARG A 82 0.76 -16.07 -5.47
N ALA A 83 -0.04 -15.77 -6.48
CA ALA A 83 -0.73 -14.50 -6.58
C ALA A 83 -2.18 -14.65 -7.02
N ILE A 84 -2.99 -13.65 -6.68
CA ILE A 84 -4.37 -13.46 -7.14
C ILE A 84 -4.46 -12.10 -7.82
N HIS A 85 -4.92 -12.07 -9.05
CA HIS A 85 -5.19 -10.87 -9.83
C HIS A 85 -6.69 -10.73 -10.06
N VAL A 86 -7.33 -9.83 -9.35
CA VAL A 86 -8.71 -9.45 -9.67
C VAL A 86 -8.65 -8.44 -10.81
N LYS A 87 -9.07 -8.89 -12.00
CA LYS A 87 -8.96 -8.13 -13.23
C LYS A 87 -10.32 -8.03 -13.91
N ASP A 88 -10.89 -6.82 -13.92
CA ASP A 88 -12.11 -6.54 -14.67
C ASP A 88 -12.13 -5.05 -15.06
N GLU A 89 -12.48 -4.75 -16.31
CA GLU A 89 -12.52 -3.38 -16.81
C GLU A 89 -13.59 -2.53 -16.11
N ALA A 90 -14.65 -3.17 -15.59
CA ALA A 90 -15.71 -2.48 -14.88
C ALA A 90 -15.27 -1.87 -13.54
N ILE A 91 -14.14 -2.35 -12.97
CA ILE A 91 -13.58 -1.87 -11.72
C ILE A 91 -12.19 -1.25 -11.88
N ALA A 92 -11.71 -1.11 -13.10
CA ALA A 92 -10.42 -0.44 -13.36
C ALA A 92 -10.50 1.03 -12.93
N GLY A 93 -9.55 1.48 -12.11
CA GLY A 93 -9.52 2.85 -11.58
C GLY A 93 -10.65 3.21 -10.61
N SER A 94 -11.33 2.21 -10.04
CA SER A 94 -12.41 2.40 -9.07
C SER A 94 -11.93 2.89 -7.70
N ASP A 95 -12.90 3.33 -6.89
CA ASP A 95 -12.64 3.82 -5.55
C ASP A 95 -12.26 2.71 -4.55
N PRO A 96 -11.76 3.06 -3.35
CA PRO A 96 -11.36 2.10 -2.34
C PRO A 96 -12.45 1.12 -1.90
N PHE A 97 -13.73 1.52 -1.94
CA PHE A 97 -14.84 0.64 -1.57
C PHE A 97 -15.01 -0.51 -2.57
N VAL A 98 -14.98 -0.20 -3.86
CA VAL A 98 -15.05 -1.20 -4.94
C VAL A 98 -13.88 -2.17 -4.85
N VAL A 99 -12.67 -1.64 -4.66
CA VAL A 99 -11.45 -2.45 -4.48
C VAL A 99 -11.59 -3.40 -3.28
N ALA A 100 -12.05 -2.89 -2.14
CA ALA A 100 -12.22 -3.70 -0.93
C ALA A 100 -13.30 -4.79 -1.11
N ARG A 101 -14.40 -4.50 -1.80
CA ARG A 101 -15.44 -5.47 -2.15
C ARG A 101 -14.90 -6.60 -3.04
N ALA A 102 -14.11 -6.26 -4.04
CA ALA A 102 -13.47 -7.23 -4.93
C ALA A 102 -12.47 -8.11 -4.17
N ILE A 103 -11.64 -7.51 -3.31
CA ILE A 103 -10.71 -8.26 -2.44
C ILE A 103 -11.49 -9.21 -1.52
N HIS A 104 -12.50 -8.71 -0.80
CA HIS A 104 -13.32 -9.53 0.09
C HIS A 104 -13.89 -10.76 -0.61
N ALA A 105 -14.50 -10.58 -1.79
CA ALA A 105 -15.07 -11.70 -2.56
C ALA A 105 -13.98 -12.68 -3.04
N ALA A 106 -12.81 -12.18 -3.47
CA ALA A 106 -11.71 -13.02 -3.95
C ALA A 106 -11.08 -13.90 -2.87
N ILE A 107 -11.19 -13.50 -1.59
CA ILE A 107 -10.56 -14.22 -0.48
C ILE A 107 -11.53 -14.99 0.40
N ALA A 108 -12.84 -14.92 0.16
CA ALA A 108 -13.89 -15.47 1.01
C ALA A 108 -13.73 -16.97 1.34
N SER A 109 -13.11 -17.76 0.47
CA SER A 109 -12.88 -19.20 0.65
C SER A 109 -11.41 -19.58 0.90
N GLU A 110 -10.52 -18.60 1.05
CA GLU A 110 -9.09 -18.84 1.04
C GLU A 110 -8.48 -19.20 2.41
N GLY A 111 -9.16 -18.91 3.53
CA GLY A 111 -8.72 -19.28 4.87
C GLY A 111 -7.46 -18.56 5.35
N PHE A 112 -7.32 -17.28 5.04
CA PHE A 112 -6.24 -16.43 5.55
C PHE A 112 -6.40 -16.19 7.06
N SER A 113 -5.26 -16.06 7.76
CA SER A 113 -5.22 -15.68 9.17
C SER A 113 -4.67 -14.28 9.40
N LEU A 114 -3.88 -13.76 8.45
CA LEU A 114 -3.29 -12.43 8.53
C LEU A 114 -3.29 -11.79 7.14
N ILE A 115 -3.81 -10.57 7.08
CA ILE A 115 -3.75 -9.73 5.88
C ILE A 115 -2.90 -8.50 6.20
N LEU A 116 -1.83 -8.30 5.46
CA LEU A 116 -1.04 -7.06 5.49
C LEU A 116 -1.26 -6.26 4.21
N GLY A 117 -1.24 -4.94 4.33
CA GLY A 117 -1.20 -4.01 3.20
C GLY A 117 -0.45 -2.74 3.61
N GLY A 118 -0.08 -1.92 2.66
CA GLY A 118 0.42 -0.59 2.94
C GLY A 118 -0.60 0.28 3.65
N LEU A 119 -0.14 1.22 4.47
CA LEU A 119 -1.01 2.22 5.10
C LEU A 119 -1.78 3.01 4.05
N GLN A 120 -1.09 3.38 2.97
CA GLN A 120 -1.62 4.17 1.87
C GLN A 120 -0.95 3.81 0.55
N ALA A 121 -1.47 4.32 -0.55
CA ALA A 121 -0.85 4.24 -1.86
C ALA A 121 -0.23 5.59 -2.25
N ASP A 122 0.94 5.56 -2.88
CA ASP A 122 1.73 6.75 -3.23
C ASP A 122 1.03 7.66 -4.27
N ASP A 123 0.03 7.13 -4.98
CA ASP A 123 -0.70 7.85 -6.02
C ASP A 123 -1.94 8.61 -5.51
N ASP A 124 -2.69 8.05 -4.56
CA ASP A 124 -3.98 8.62 -4.13
C ASP A 124 -4.09 8.90 -2.62
N ASN A 125 -3.23 8.31 -1.79
CA ASN A 125 -3.20 8.47 -0.34
C ASN A 125 -4.55 8.26 0.37
N HIS A 126 -5.45 7.42 -0.17
CA HIS A 126 -6.78 7.23 0.40
C HIS A 126 -6.78 6.56 1.79
N THR A 127 -5.80 5.72 2.12
CA THR A 127 -5.67 5.02 3.43
C THR A 127 -6.89 4.18 3.84
N GLN A 128 -7.75 3.76 2.91
CA GLN A 128 -9.07 3.19 3.22
C GLN A 128 -9.17 1.68 2.99
N VAL A 129 -8.46 1.12 2.01
CA VAL A 129 -8.68 -0.27 1.55
C VAL A 129 -8.49 -1.27 2.68
N GLY A 130 -7.43 -1.18 3.48
CA GLY A 130 -7.18 -2.10 4.58
C GLY A 130 -8.30 -2.11 5.62
N GLY A 131 -8.76 -0.92 6.06
CA GLY A 131 -9.86 -0.79 7.00
C GLY A 131 -11.20 -1.27 6.43
N LEU A 132 -11.48 -1.00 5.15
CA LEU A 132 -12.69 -1.48 4.48
C LEU A 132 -12.70 -3.00 4.35
N VAL A 133 -11.57 -3.62 4.00
CA VAL A 133 -11.43 -5.09 3.95
C VAL A 133 -11.67 -5.70 5.33
N ALA A 134 -11.08 -5.12 6.38
CA ALA A 134 -11.30 -5.57 7.75
C ALA A 134 -12.77 -5.50 8.15
N GLY A 135 -13.45 -4.37 7.88
CA GLY A 135 -14.86 -4.19 8.14
C GLY A 135 -15.76 -5.17 7.38
N LEU A 136 -15.45 -5.47 6.11
CA LEU A 136 -16.19 -6.44 5.30
C LEU A 136 -16.01 -7.88 5.78
N LEU A 137 -14.85 -8.20 6.36
CA LEU A 137 -14.53 -9.51 6.95
C LEU A 137 -15.02 -9.66 8.39
N ASP A 138 -15.43 -8.57 9.04
CA ASP A 138 -15.67 -8.49 10.48
C ASP A 138 -14.44 -8.95 11.30
N TRP A 139 -13.24 -8.51 10.87
CA TRP A 139 -11.98 -8.85 11.49
C TRP A 139 -11.38 -7.64 12.24
N PRO A 140 -10.63 -7.89 13.33
CA PRO A 140 -9.82 -6.87 13.98
C PRO A 140 -8.89 -6.14 13.00
N PHE A 141 -8.71 -4.83 13.25
CA PHE A 141 -7.91 -3.96 12.41
C PHE A 141 -6.91 -3.13 13.22
N ALA A 142 -5.66 -3.10 12.78
CA ALA A 142 -4.66 -2.17 13.27
C ALA A 142 -4.01 -1.43 12.08
N SER A 143 -3.85 -0.10 12.19
CA SER A 143 -3.27 0.73 11.14
C SER A 143 -1.94 1.34 11.56
N ALA A 144 -1.14 1.78 10.58
CA ALA A 144 0.13 2.48 10.77
C ALA A 144 1.13 1.69 11.63
N ALA A 145 1.20 0.38 11.39
CA ALA A 145 2.14 -0.49 12.10
C ALA A 145 3.59 -0.15 11.73
N VAL A 146 4.42 0.07 12.75
CA VAL A 146 5.88 0.28 12.64
C VAL A 146 6.66 -0.92 13.14
N ALA A 147 6.02 -1.83 13.88
CA ALA A 147 6.54 -3.15 14.23
C ALA A 147 5.38 -4.11 14.48
N LEU A 148 5.63 -5.41 14.27
CA LEU A 148 4.69 -6.46 14.65
C LEU A 148 5.42 -7.74 15.07
N SER A 149 4.81 -8.49 15.98
CA SER A 149 5.33 -9.77 16.45
C SER A 149 4.19 -10.69 16.90
N LEU A 150 4.33 -11.99 16.66
CA LEU A 150 3.40 -12.98 17.20
C LEU A 150 3.69 -13.21 18.69
N VAL A 151 2.70 -12.94 19.53
CA VAL A 151 2.75 -13.23 20.97
C VAL A 151 2.53 -14.73 21.17
N ASP A 152 1.52 -15.28 20.48
CA ASP A 152 1.18 -16.70 20.45
C ASP A 152 0.55 -17.08 19.10
N ALA A 153 -0.10 -18.25 19.01
CA ALA A 153 -0.71 -18.73 17.76
C ALA A 153 -1.94 -17.91 17.31
N SER A 154 -2.55 -17.13 18.21
CA SER A 154 -3.79 -16.41 17.99
C SER A 154 -3.69 -14.90 18.21
N THR A 155 -2.56 -14.40 18.69
CA THR A 155 -2.38 -13.00 19.10
C THR A 155 -1.18 -12.38 18.41
N LEU A 156 -1.43 -11.28 17.72
CA LEU A 156 -0.42 -10.43 17.07
C LEU A 156 -0.27 -9.14 17.89
N ARG A 157 0.94 -8.84 18.33
CA ARG A 157 1.28 -7.53 18.92
C ARG A 157 1.69 -6.59 17.80
N VAL A 158 1.10 -5.41 17.78
CA VAL A 158 1.33 -4.37 16.79
C VAL A 158 1.73 -3.08 17.51
N GLU A 159 2.86 -2.50 17.12
CA GLU A 159 3.26 -1.15 17.51
C GLU A 159 2.81 -0.19 16.40
N ARG A 160 1.96 0.77 16.76
CA ARG A 160 1.34 1.72 15.84
C ARG A 160 1.91 3.10 16.04
N GLU A 161 2.30 3.74 14.95
CA GLU A 161 2.66 5.15 14.98
C GLU A 161 1.41 6.03 15.15
N LEU A 162 1.48 6.96 16.08
CA LEU A 162 0.46 7.97 16.32
C LEU A 162 1.05 9.37 16.08
N GLU A 163 0.22 10.40 16.21
CA GLU A 163 0.67 11.78 16.14
C GLU A 163 1.69 12.08 17.27
N ASN A 164 2.51 13.12 17.08
CA ASN A 164 3.52 13.58 18.05
C ASN A 164 4.63 12.55 18.38
N ASN A 165 4.97 11.62 17.47
CA ASN A 165 5.95 10.56 17.68
C ASN A 165 5.59 9.60 18.83
N GLU A 166 4.33 9.48 19.16
CA GLU A 166 3.86 8.47 20.11
C GLU A 166 3.71 7.12 19.42
N VAL A 167 3.94 6.04 20.16
CA VAL A 167 3.74 4.67 19.70
C VAL A 167 2.73 3.98 20.63
N GLN A 168 1.65 3.48 20.05
CA GLN A 168 0.68 2.67 20.76
C GLN A 168 0.97 1.18 20.53
N VAL A 169 1.03 0.42 21.59
CA VAL A 169 1.17 -1.05 21.54
C VAL A 169 -0.20 -1.68 21.75
N VAL A 170 -0.65 -2.48 20.78
CA VAL A 170 -1.94 -3.19 20.84
C VAL A 170 -1.76 -4.67 20.55
N ASP A 171 -2.49 -5.51 21.26
CA ASP A 171 -2.60 -6.93 20.96
C ASP A 171 -3.89 -7.18 20.17
N VAL A 172 -3.75 -7.80 18.99
CA VAL A 172 -4.82 -8.03 18.02
C VAL A 172 -5.03 -9.53 17.86
N THR A 173 -6.27 -9.98 18.01
CA THR A 173 -6.61 -11.39 17.82
C THR A 173 -6.67 -11.74 16.34
N LEU A 174 -6.07 -12.86 15.95
CA LEU A 174 -6.15 -13.41 14.60
C LEU A 174 -7.49 -14.18 14.39
N PRO A 175 -8.09 -14.15 13.19
CA PRO A 175 -7.57 -13.48 11.98
C PRO A 175 -7.68 -11.95 12.06
N ALA A 176 -6.76 -11.23 11.42
CA ALA A 176 -6.68 -9.78 11.48
C ALA A 176 -6.20 -9.14 10.18
N VAL A 177 -6.52 -7.86 10.01
CA VAL A 177 -5.96 -7.00 8.96
C VAL A 177 -5.07 -5.94 9.61
N VAL A 178 -3.86 -5.74 9.06
CA VAL A 178 -2.95 -4.70 9.54
C VAL A 178 -2.42 -3.90 8.34
N THR A 179 -2.42 -2.57 8.46
CA THR A 179 -1.73 -1.73 7.49
C THR A 179 -0.43 -1.20 8.07
N VAL A 180 0.63 -1.25 7.26
CA VAL A 180 1.99 -0.98 7.72
C VAL A 180 2.51 0.36 7.23
N GLN A 181 3.33 1.00 8.06
CA GLN A 181 4.07 2.22 7.74
C GLN A 181 5.40 1.86 7.06
N THR A 182 5.94 2.78 6.28
CA THR A 182 7.31 2.68 5.77
C THR A 182 8.32 2.72 6.91
N GLY A 183 9.49 2.10 6.69
CA GLY A 183 10.57 2.11 7.67
C GLY A 183 10.50 1.02 8.75
N MET A 184 9.42 0.20 8.81
CA MET A 184 9.29 -0.88 9.79
C MET A 184 10.32 -2.03 9.58
N ASN A 185 10.83 -2.17 8.37
CA ASN A 185 11.85 -3.16 8.00
C ASN A 185 12.66 -2.64 6.79
N THR A 186 13.46 -3.49 6.16
CA THR A 186 14.17 -3.18 4.92
C THR A 186 13.72 -4.16 3.84
N PRO A 187 12.87 -3.74 2.90
CA PRO A 187 12.38 -4.61 1.85
C PRO A 187 13.51 -5.22 1.02
N ARG A 188 13.51 -6.54 0.88
CA ARG A 188 14.48 -7.26 0.05
C ARG A 188 14.21 -7.05 -1.43
N TYR A 189 15.27 -7.13 -2.24
CA TYR A 189 15.16 -7.14 -3.70
C TYR A 189 15.00 -8.56 -4.22
N ALA A 190 14.33 -8.67 -5.37
CA ALA A 190 14.24 -9.93 -6.08
C ALA A 190 15.62 -10.40 -6.56
N SER A 191 16.01 -11.62 -6.22
CA SER A 191 17.23 -12.23 -6.75
C SER A 191 17.01 -12.74 -8.19
N LEU A 192 18.09 -12.94 -8.96
CA LEU A 192 17.99 -13.57 -10.30
C LEU A 192 17.29 -14.91 -10.25
N LYS A 193 17.56 -15.74 -9.23
CA LYS A 193 16.88 -17.01 -9.00
C LYS A 193 15.38 -16.81 -8.72
N GLY A 194 15.02 -15.81 -7.94
CA GLY A 194 13.64 -15.43 -7.66
C GLY A 194 12.90 -15.01 -8.91
N ILE A 195 13.51 -14.16 -9.76
CA ILE A 195 12.93 -13.73 -11.04
C ILE A 195 12.66 -14.92 -11.98
N MET A 196 13.59 -15.86 -12.06
CA MET A 196 13.41 -17.08 -12.84
C MET A 196 12.30 -17.98 -12.28
N ALA A 197 12.24 -18.13 -10.95
CA ALA A 197 11.23 -18.94 -10.27
C ALA A 197 9.82 -18.32 -10.39
N ALA A 198 9.70 -17.00 -10.35
CA ALA A 198 8.41 -16.28 -10.45
C ALA A 198 7.62 -16.62 -11.71
N LYS A 199 8.31 -16.95 -12.82
CA LYS A 199 7.66 -17.35 -14.09
C LYS A 199 6.84 -18.63 -13.97
N LYS A 200 7.14 -19.49 -12.97
CA LYS A 200 6.49 -20.78 -12.75
C LYS A 200 5.50 -20.76 -11.59
N LYS A 201 5.48 -19.69 -10.80
CA LYS A 201 4.57 -19.56 -9.66
C LYS A 201 3.14 -19.33 -10.14
N PRO A 202 2.12 -19.92 -9.46
CA PRO A 202 0.72 -19.76 -9.85
C PRO A 202 0.23 -18.31 -9.71
N VAL A 203 -0.54 -17.87 -10.68
CA VAL A 203 -1.30 -16.60 -10.64
C VAL A 203 -2.74 -16.93 -11.04
N ALA A 204 -3.66 -16.82 -10.08
CA ALA A 204 -5.10 -16.92 -10.37
C ALA A 204 -5.58 -15.56 -10.87
N THR A 205 -6.21 -15.52 -12.04
CA THR A 205 -6.86 -14.30 -12.56
C THR A 205 -8.35 -14.48 -12.44
N LEU A 206 -9.02 -13.53 -11.78
CA LEU A 206 -10.45 -13.57 -11.46
C LEU A 206 -11.14 -12.32 -12.03
N ALA A 207 -12.24 -12.51 -12.75
CA ALA A 207 -13.14 -11.43 -13.14
C ALA A 207 -14.28 -11.29 -12.10
N LEU A 208 -15.08 -10.23 -12.19
CA LEU A 208 -16.26 -10.05 -11.31
C LEU A 208 -17.22 -11.23 -11.38
N SER A 209 -17.42 -11.83 -12.56
CA SER A 209 -18.24 -13.02 -12.74
C SER A 209 -17.75 -14.23 -11.94
N ASP A 210 -16.43 -14.42 -11.84
CA ASP A 210 -15.84 -15.51 -11.05
C ASP A 210 -16.07 -15.28 -9.55
N LEU A 211 -16.16 -14.01 -9.14
CA LEU A 211 -16.41 -13.57 -7.77
C LEU A 211 -17.91 -13.52 -7.42
N ARG A 212 -18.78 -13.79 -8.36
CA ARG A 212 -20.25 -13.68 -8.23
C ARG A 212 -20.69 -12.27 -7.80
N LEU A 213 -20.00 -11.25 -8.29
CA LEU A 213 -20.33 -9.85 -8.09
C LEU A 213 -21.00 -9.28 -9.34
N ASP A 214 -22.13 -8.60 -9.15
CA ASP A 214 -22.79 -7.80 -10.17
C ASP A 214 -22.24 -6.36 -10.14
N LEU A 215 -22.45 -5.59 -11.21
CA LEU A 215 -22.05 -4.18 -11.28
C LEU A 215 -22.60 -3.33 -10.14
N LYS A 216 -23.84 -3.62 -9.68
CA LYS A 216 -24.45 -2.95 -8.52
C LYS A 216 -23.70 -3.18 -7.19
N ASP A 217 -22.99 -4.32 -7.07
CA ASP A 217 -22.24 -4.66 -5.85
C ASP A 217 -20.91 -3.89 -5.78
N VAL A 218 -20.45 -3.40 -6.93
CA VAL A 218 -19.19 -2.66 -7.12
C VAL A 218 -19.43 -1.24 -7.62
N GLU A 219 -20.53 -0.64 -7.26
CA GLU A 219 -20.82 0.77 -7.55
C GLU A 219 -19.90 1.68 -6.71
N ALA A 220 -19.14 2.55 -7.39
CA ALA A 220 -18.23 3.49 -6.74
C ALA A 220 -18.97 4.46 -5.81
N LYS A 221 -18.41 4.72 -4.64
CA LYS A 221 -18.95 5.65 -3.63
C LYS A 221 -18.26 7.02 -3.68
N LEU A 222 -17.09 7.09 -4.32
CA LEU A 222 -16.33 8.32 -4.51
C LEU A 222 -16.17 8.62 -6.00
N ARG A 223 -16.13 9.90 -6.34
CA ARG A 223 -15.87 10.40 -7.69
C ARG A 223 -14.88 11.56 -7.63
N THR A 224 -13.77 11.44 -8.34
CA THR A 224 -12.85 12.56 -8.54
C THR A 224 -13.54 13.64 -9.37
N VAL A 225 -13.69 14.83 -8.81
CA VAL A 225 -14.30 15.98 -9.49
C VAL A 225 -13.28 16.71 -10.35
N SER A 226 -12.09 16.96 -9.79
CA SER A 226 -10.98 17.59 -10.49
C SER A 226 -9.67 17.27 -9.81
N LEU A 227 -8.60 17.27 -10.58
CA LEU A 227 -7.22 17.18 -10.14
C LEU A 227 -6.48 18.40 -10.67
N ALA A 228 -5.73 19.08 -9.82
CA ALA A 228 -4.95 20.25 -10.21
C ALA A 228 -3.56 20.21 -9.56
N PRO A 229 -2.52 20.69 -10.23
CA PRO A 229 -1.23 20.86 -9.56
C PRO A 229 -1.36 21.88 -8.43
N PRO A 230 -0.58 21.76 -7.36
CA PRO A 230 -0.60 22.73 -6.29
C PRO A 230 -0.22 24.12 -6.84
N PRO A 231 -0.80 25.20 -6.30
CA PRO A 231 -0.44 26.55 -6.72
C PRO A 231 1.04 26.79 -6.47
N LYS A 232 1.70 27.47 -7.41
CA LYS A 232 3.11 27.82 -7.24
C LYS A 232 3.27 28.70 -6.00
N GLY A 233 4.04 28.21 -5.04
CA GLY A 233 4.42 28.99 -3.87
C GLY A 233 5.32 30.19 -4.23
N LYS A 234 5.58 31.05 -3.27
CA LYS A 234 6.47 32.22 -3.44
C LYS A 234 7.96 31.84 -3.68
N GLY A 235 8.26 30.54 -3.63
CA GLY A 235 9.65 30.02 -3.69
C GLY A 235 10.36 30.12 -2.32
N ALA A 236 11.60 29.68 -2.30
CA ALA A 236 12.45 29.77 -1.13
C ALA A 236 13.10 31.16 -1.04
N GLU A 237 13.20 31.69 0.17
CA GLU A 237 14.05 32.88 0.46
C GLU A 237 15.50 32.39 0.58
N ILE A 238 16.36 32.85 -0.33
CA ILE A 238 17.78 32.47 -0.30
C ILE A 238 18.53 33.47 0.57
N LEU A 239 19.07 32.99 1.67
CA LEU A 239 19.93 33.79 2.55
C LEU A 239 21.37 33.79 1.99
N THR A 240 21.98 34.96 1.90
CA THR A 240 23.35 35.16 1.39
C THR A 240 24.21 35.81 2.46
N GLY A 241 25.51 35.53 2.44
CA GLY A 241 26.49 36.05 3.39
C GLY A 241 27.49 35.00 3.86
N SER A 242 28.29 35.36 4.87
CA SER A 242 29.15 34.37 5.54
C SER A 242 28.31 33.34 6.32
N PRO A 243 28.85 32.16 6.66
CA PRO A 243 28.11 31.14 7.43
C PRO A 243 27.49 31.68 8.73
N ASP A 244 28.20 32.56 9.46
CA ASP A 244 27.71 33.15 10.70
C ASP A 244 26.55 34.11 10.47
N GLU A 245 26.60 34.92 9.42
CA GLU A 245 25.51 35.85 9.05
C GLU A 245 24.28 35.10 8.62
N VAL A 246 24.45 34.03 7.76
CA VAL A 246 23.34 33.20 7.31
C VAL A 246 22.69 32.46 8.49
N ALA A 247 23.49 31.90 9.42
CA ALA A 247 22.96 31.24 10.61
C ALA A 247 22.15 32.19 11.50
N LYS A 248 22.65 33.39 11.76
CA LYS A 248 21.93 34.43 12.53
C LYS A 248 20.63 34.86 11.83
N ALA A 249 20.69 35.08 10.52
CA ALA A 249 19.53 35.46 9.73
C ALA A 249 18.47 34.37 9.71
N LEU A 250 18.87 33.12 9.59
CA LEU A 250 17.97 31.95 9.62
C LEU A 250 17.23 31.84 10.97
N VAL A 251 17.96 31.92 12.08
CA VAL A 251 17.37 31.90 13.43
C VAL A 251 16.37 33.07 13.62
N SER A 252 16.73 34.28 13.18
CA SER A 252 15.82 35.41 13.23
C SER A 252 14.54 35.18 12.42
N ARG A 253 14.66 34.66 11.20
CA ARG A 253 13.51 34.32 10.33
C ARG A 253 12.60 33.27 10.95
N ILE A 254 13.19 32.22 11.55
CA ILE A 254 12.41 31.16 12.22
C ILE A 254 11.62 31.79 13.39
N ARG A 255 12.27 32.58 14.24
CA ARG A 255 11.58 33.29 15.36
C ARG A 255 10.43 34.15 14.89
N GLU A 256 10.67 35.00 13.88
CA GLU A 256 9.66 35.88 13.32
C GLU A 256 8.45 35.16 12.74
N LYS A 257 8.68 34.00 12.05
CA LYS A 257 7.63 33.28 11.34
C LYS A 257 6.88 32.26 12.17
N THR A 258 7.53 31.66 13.15
CA THR A 258 6.96 30.53 13.90
C THR A 258 6.73 30.78 15.37
N GLY A 259 7.44 31.74 15.95
CA GLY A 259 7.41 31.98 17.40
C GLY A 259 7.99 30.84 18.26
N VAL A 260 8.66 29.89 17.65
CA VAL A 260 9.11 28.61 18.31
C VAL A 260 10.50 28.73 18.95
N LEU A 261 11.30 29.76 18.64
CA LEU A 261 12.66 29.98 19.19
C LEU A 261 12.74 31.24 20.06
#